data_df042f34bd27f7ea105130aa1aad97d0
#
_entry.id   df042f34bd27f7ea105130aa1aad97d0
#
_cell.length_a   1.000
_cell.length_b   1.000
_cell.length_c   1.000
_cell.angle_alpha   90.00
_cell.angle_beta   90.00
_cell.angle_gamma   90.00
#
_symmetry.space_group_name_H-M   'P 1'
#
loop_
_entity.id
_entity.type
_entity.pdbx_description
1 polymer ?
#
loop_
_entity_poly.entity_id
_entity_poly.type
_entity_poly.pdbx_seq_one_letter_code
_entity_poly.pdbx_strand_id
1 'polypeptide(L)'
;MRTSRRTIIAFVLGALPLAPAFGFDGTPTNAPPVKQTAPLGVVSTPPATSAPLSNKPVPPAAVQASAVPGPANATSSVVALEYAAEGGHPVAQWKLGRMYADGDGVVQNDLRAFEYFSKIANQHAEDNPWAPQAGIVANAFVALGRYYLSGIPDTKVKADPERAREMFSYAASYFGNADAQYDLARLYLKDAGSSPENFRNGTRWLGLAAQKGQYQAQALLGQMLFNGDQMPPQRARGLMWLTLARDSAGTDEAWIKESYNRAIAKASDNDRAMALQMLELWVKGRRD
;
A
#
# COMPACT_ATOMS: atom_id res chain seq x y z
N MET A 1 36.06 67.98 14.03
CA MET A 1 34.68 68.01 13.55
C MET A 1 34.47 66.80 12.68
N ARG A 2 33.83 65.75 13.24
CA ARG A 2 33.49 64.51 12.51
C ARG A 2 31.95 64.35 12.57
N THR A 3 31.28 64.51 11.46
CA THR A 3 29.87 64.32 11.29
C THR A 3 29.56 62.86 11.05
N SER A 4 28.88 62.22 12.00
CA SER A 4 28.43 60.84 11.91
C SER A 4 27.10 60.80 11.14
N ARG A 5 27.06 60.12 9.98
CA ARG A 5 25.83 59.84 9.21
C ARG A 5 25.19 58.60 9.82
N ARG A 6 24.03 58.79 10.41
CA ARG A 6 23.12 57.67 10.83
C ARG A 6 22.36 57.16 9.60
N THR A 7 22.62 55.94 9.22
CA THR A 7 21.87 55.23 8.18
C THR A 7 20.58 54.66 8.87
N ILE A 8 19.41 55.12 8.44
CA ILE A 8 18.14 54.60 8.87
C ILE A 8 17.83 53.41 7.95
N ILE A 9 17.84 52.19 8.49
CA ILE A 9 17.36 51.00 7.80
C ILE A 9 15.85 50.92 8.01
N ALA A 10 15.08 51.19 6.96
CA ALA A 10 13.65 51.00 6.95
C ALA A 10 13.35 49.48 6.87
N PHE A 11 12.76 48.91 7.92
CA PHE A 11 12.17 47.59 7.90
C PHE A 11 10.87 47.65 7.10
N VAL A 12 10.89 47.11 5.87
CA VAL A 12 9.66 46.79 5.12
C VAL A 12 9.06 45.56 5.77
N LEU A 13 7.97 45.73 6.49
CA LEU A 13 7.08 44.62 6.91
C LEU A 13 6.43 44.08 5.65
N GLY A 14 7.02 43.04 5.07
CA GLY A 14 6.36 42.19 4.10
C GLY A 14 5.26 41.41 4.80
N ALA A 15 4.01 41.69 4.42
CA ALA A 15 2.87 40.89 4.81
C ALA A 15 3.08 39.44 4.36
N LEU A 16 3.23 38.54 5.32
CA LEU A 16 3.19 37.10 5.09
C LEU A 16 1.77 36.75 4.63
N PRO A 17 1.60 36.09 3.47
CA PRO A 17 0.29 35.58 3.09
C PRO A 17 -0.15 34.54 4.12
N LEU A 18 -1.35 34.72 4.67
CA LEU A 18 -2.04 33.70 5.45
C LEU A 18 -2.02 32.39 4.62
N ALA A 19 -1.39 31.36 5.16
CA ALA A 19 -1.47 30.04 4.58
C ALA A 19 -2.95 29.60 4.57
N PRO A 20 -3.48 29.13 3.45
CA PRO A 20 -4.85 28.62 3.40
C PRO A 20 -4.95 27.44 4.35
N ALA A 21 -6.04 27.42 5.12
CA ALA A 21 -6.45 26.29 5.94
C ALA A 21 -6.37 25.02 5.08
N PHE A 22 -5.78 23.96 5.64
CA PHE A 22 -5.61 22.68 5.00
C PHE A 22 -6.95 22.10 4.52
N GLY A 23 -7.37 22.52 3.33
CA GLY A 23 -8.37 21.83 2.55
C GLY A 23 -7.69 20.60 1.97
N PHE A 24 -8.07 19.42 2.42
CA PHE A 24 -7.79 18.16 1.73
C PHE A 24 -8.71 18.08 0.51
N ASP A 25 -8.42 18.89 -0.51
CA ASP A 25 -8.97 18.70 -1.83
C ASP A 25 -8.06 17.68 -2.52
N GLY A 26 -8.63 16.57 -2.95
CA GLY A 26 -7.91 15.39 -3.44
C GLY A 26 -7.18 15.57 -4.78
N THR A 27 -6.64 16.77 -5.07
CA THR A 27 -5.80 17.00 -6.25
C THR A 27 -4.36 16.59 -5.98
N PRO A 28 -3.76 15.71 -6.78
CA PRO A 28 -2.38 15.30 -6.64
C PRO A 28 -1.45 16.43 -7.09
N THR A 29 -1.05 17.30 -6.17
CA THR A 29 0.04 18.24 -6.43
C THR A 29 1.35 17.58 -6.03
N ASN A 30 2.13 17.20 -7.04
CA ASN A 30 3.54 16.83 -7.03
C ASN A 30 4.02 15.95 -5.85
N ALA A 31 4.01 14.63 -6.09
CA ALA A 31 4.88 13.74 -5.35
C ALA A 31 6.34 14.23 -5.49
N PRO A 32 7.15 14.23 -4.42
CA PRO A 32 8.56 14.49 -4.59
C PRO A 32 9.11 13.49 -5.62
N PRO A 33 10.03 13.93 -6.51
CA PRO A 33 10.61 13.02 -7.48
C PRO A 33 11.30 11.88 -6.72
N VAL A 34 10.79 10.67 -6.90
CA VAL A 34 11.51 9.47 -6.49
C VAL A 34 12.77 9.48 -7.36
N LYS A 35 13.95 9.61 -6.75
CA LYS A 35 15.18 9.31 -7.44
C LYS A 35 15.03 7.89 -7.97
N GLN A 36 15.02 7.74 -9.29
CA GLN A 36 15.11 6.45 -9.93
C GLN A 36 16.43 5.82 -9.48
N THR A 37 16.35 4.98 -8.48
CA THR A 37 17.44 4.05 -8.16
C THR A 37 17.39 2.98 -9.23
N ALA A 38 18.55 2.76 -9.85
CA ALA A 38 18.74 1.73 -10.86
C ALA A 38 18.18 0.37 -10.40
N PRO A 39 17.72 -0.48 -11.34
CA PRO A 39 17.14 -1.77 -11.02
C PRO A 39 18.08 -2.56 -10.12
N LEU A 40 17.51 -3.21 -9.12
CA LEU A 40 18.17 -4.08 -8.14
C LEU A 40 19.14 -5.01 -8.89
N GLY A 41 20.42 -4.97 -8.50
CA GLY A 41 21.49 -5.68 -9.15
C GLY A 41 21.13 -7.14 -9.48
N VAL A 42 21.25 -7.47 -10.74
CA VAL A 42 20.97 -8.79 -11.32
C VAL A 42 21.83 -9.84 -10.62
N VAL A 43 21.22 -10.76 -9.90
CA VAL A 43 21.87 -12.00 -9.52
C VAL A 43 21.94 -12.85 -10.78
N SER A 44 23.14 -12.91 -11.38
CA SER A 44 23.42 -13.69 -12.57
C SER A 44 23.19 -15.17 -12.32
N THR A 45 22.20 -15.76 -13.03
CA THR A 45 22.09 -17.21 -13.21
C THR A 45 22.79 -17.61 -14.50
N PRO A 46 23.46 -18.80 -14.55
CA PRO A 46 24.14 -19.24 -15.78
C PRO A 46 23.15 -19.62 -16.88
N PRO A 47 23.51 -19.53 -18.17
CA PRO A 47 22.61 -19.73 -19.28
C PRO A 47 22.26 -21.22 -19.49
N ALA A 48 20.95 -21.49 -19.58
CA ALA A 48 20.44 -22.79 -20.04
C ALA A 48 20.37 -22.82 -21.55
N THR A 49 20.99 -23.83 -22.14
CA THR A 49 21.08 -24.11 -23.58
C THR A 49 19.70 -24.47 -24.16
N SER A 50 19.27 -23.72 -25.15
CA SER A 50 17.99 -23.92 -25.85
C SER A 50 18.11 -24.99 -26.94
N ALA A 51 17.24 -26.01 -26.90
CA ALA A 51 16.94 -26.90 -27.99
C ALA A 51 15.57 -26.57 -28.59
N PRO A 52 15.37 -26.70 -29.94
CA PRO A 52 14.17 -26.22 -30.61
C PRO A 52 13.00 -27.21 -30.48
N LEU A 53 11.81 -26.66 -30.10
CA LEU A 53 10.56 -27.40 -30.01
C LEU A 53 9.79 -27.37 -31.35
N SER A 54 9.44 -28.58 -31.83
CA SER A 54 8.65 -28.86 -33.02
C SER A 54 7.16 -28.56 -32.80
N ASN A 55 6.54 -27.76 -33.68
CA ASN A 55 5.11 -27.48 -33.72
C ASN A 55 4.28 -28.66 -34.26
N LYS A 56 3.37 -29.17 -33.42
CA LYS A 56 2.20 -29.96 -33.91
C LYS A 56 0.92 -29.41 -33.22
N PRO A 57 -0.17 -29.18 -33.96
CA PRO A 57 -1.42 -28.68 -33.40
C PRO A 57 -2.21 -29.79 -32.69
N VAL A 58 -2.74 -29.46 -31.50
CA VAL A 58 -3.62 -30.31 -30.69
C VAL A 58 -5.07 -29.81 -30.85
N PRO A 59 -6.06 -30.71 -31.11
CA PRO A 59 -7.48 -30.31 -31.23
C PRO A 59 -8.13 -29.99 -29.87
N PRO A 60 -9.23 -29.21 -29.86
CA PRO A 60 -9.86 -28.77 -28.63
C PRO A 60 -10.66 -29.91 -27.96
N ALA A 61 -10.38 -30.21 -26.70
CA ALA A 61 -11.15 -31.14 -25.89
C ALA A 61 -12.22 -30.40 -25.08
N ALA A 62 -13.39 -30.99 -25.05
CA ALA A 62 -14.61 -30.49 -24.46
C ALA A 62 -14.52 -30.24 -22.96
N VAL A 63 -15.16 -29.13 -22.53
CA VAL A 63 -15.37 -28.74 -21.12
C VAL A 63 -16.35 -29.73 -20.49
N GLN A 64 -15.91 -30.47 -19.50
CA GLN A 64 -16.78 -31.18 -18.57
C GLN A 64 -16.65 -30.58 -17.17
N ALA A 65 -17.80 -30.32 -16.54
CA ALA A 65 -17.95 -29.61 -15.28
C ALA A 65 -17.65 -30.50 -14.06
N SER A 66 -17.03 -29.87 -13.06
CA SER A 66 -17.17 -30.03 -11.62
C SER A 66 -17.03 -31.44 -11.02
N ALA A 67 -15.80 -31.73 -10.59
CA ALA A 67 -15.57 -32.63 -9.44
C ALA A 67 -14.67 -31.91 -8.43
N VAL A 68 -15.04 -31.98 -7.15
CA VAL A 68 -14.20 -31.51 -6.02
C VAL A 68 -12.85 -32.24 -6.09
N PRO A 69 -11.71 -31.55 -6.13
CA PRO A 69 -10.42 -32.21 -6.35
C PRO A 69 -10.03 -33.01 -5.10
N GLY A 70 -9.86 -34.33 -5.25
CA GLY A 70 -9.16 -35.15 -4.29
C GLY A 70 -7.63 -34.82 -4.27
N PRO A 71 -6.86 -35.33 -3.29
CA PRO A 71 -5.44 -34.98 -3.09
C PRO A 71 -4.52 -35.16 -4.30
N ALA A 72 -4.79 -36.09 -5.18
CA ALA A 72 -4.04 -36.30 -6.43
C ALA A 72 -4.22 -35.15 -7.46
N ASN A 73 -5.38 -34.49 -7.45
CA ASN A 73 -5.63 -33.35 -8.34
C ASN A 73 -5.00 -32.05 -7.83
N ALA A 74 -4.78 -31.92 -6.53
CA ALA A 74 -4.09 -30.77 -5.93
C ALA A 74 -2.61 -30.75 -6.33
N THR A 75 -1.94 -31.91 -6.32
CA THR A 75 -0.53 -32.02 -6.74
C THR A 75 -0.35 -31.70 -8.22
N SER A 76 -1.24 -32.15 -9.11
CA SER A 76 -1.17 -31.81 -10.53
C SER A 76 -1.46 -30.35 -10.82
N SER A 77 -2.30 -29.69 -10.01
CA SER A 77 -2.55 -28.24 -10.13
C SER A 77 -1.37 -27.39 -9.69
N VAL A 78 -0.62 -27.80 -8.65
CA VAL A 78 0.59 -27.11 -8.18
C VAL A 78 1.69 -27.23 -9.24
N VAL A 79 1.92 -28.44 -9.81
CA VAL A 79 2.91 -28.64 -10.88
C VAL A 79 2.61 -27.77 -12.11
N ALA A 80 1.33 -27.67 -12.51
CA ALA A 80 0.93 -26.79 -13.62
C ALA A 80 1.19 -25.31 -13.32
N LEU A 81 0.97 -24.88 -12.06
CA LEU A 81 1.29 -23.51 -11.63
C LEU A 81 2.81 -23.26 -11.59
N GLU A 82 3.60 -24.23 -11.13
CA GLU A 82 5.06 -24.14 -11.12
C GLU A 82 5.60 -23.97 -12.55
N TYR A 83 5.11 -24.77 -13.50
CA TYR A 83 5.47 -24.65 -14.91
C TYR A 83 5.15 -23.26 -15.48
N ALA A 84 3.93 -22.74 -15.21
CA ALA A 84 3.54 -21.40 -15.66
C ALA A 84 4.38 -20.30 -14.98
N ALA A 85 4.72 -20.47 -13.69
CA ALA A 85 5.52 -19.52 -12.95
C ALA A 85 6.99 -19.49 -13.42
N GLU A 86 7.56 -20.63 -13.79
CA GLU A 86 8.87 -20.74 -14.43
C GLU A 86 8.89 -20.05 -15.78
N GLY A 87 7.78 -20.10 -16.53
CA GLY A 87 7.57 -19.35 -17.76
C GLY A 87 7.39 -17.84 -17.58
N GLY A 88 7.49 -17.33 -16.35
CA GLY A 88 7.41 -15.90 -16.05
C GLY A 88 5.97 -15.36 -15.91
N HIS A 89 4.94 -16.22 -15.82
CA HIS A 89 3.56 -15.74 -15.72
C HIS A 89 3.26 -15.14 -14.35
N PRO A 90 3.00 -13.81 -14.22
CA PRO A 90 2.94 -13.14 -12.91
C PRO A 90 1.78 -13.63 -12.02
N VAL A 91 0.65 -14.03 -12.62
CA VAL A 91 -0.50 -14.58 -11.86
C VAL A 91 -0.14 -15.93 -11.23
N ALA A 92 0.60 -16.78 -11.94
CA ALA A 92 1.04 -18.08 -11.42
C ALA A 92 2.10 -17.89 -10.31
N GLN A 93 3.06 -17.01 -10.53
CA GLN A 93 4.07 -16.63 -9.52
C GLN A 93 3.41 -16.06 -8.27
N TRP A 94 2.42 -15.16 -8.41
CA TRP A 94 1.66 -14.61 -7.29
C TRP A 94 0.90 -15.68 -6.51
N LYS A 95 0.20 -16.56 -7.24
CA LYS A 95 -0.58 -17.63 -6.59
C LYS A 95 0.33 -18.57 -5.80
N LEU A 96 1.46 -18.99 -6.37
CA LEU A 96 2.45 -19.81 -5.64
C LEU A 96 3.06 -19.08 -4.45
N GLY A 97 3.43 -17.81 -4.63
CA GLY A 97 3.90 -16.98 -3.53
C GLY A 97 2.92 -16.95 -2.36
N ARG A 98 1.63 -16.77 -2.65
CA ARG A 98 0.57 -16.81 -1.64
C ARG A 98 0.41 -18.21 -1.02
N MET A 99 0.39 -19.25 -1.83
CA MET A 99 0.30 -20.63 -1.34
C MET A 99 1.43 -20.96 -0.36
N TYR A 100 2.67 -20.58 -0.67
CA TYR A 100 3.80 -20.79 0.22
C TYR A 100 3.77 -19.87 1.46
N ALA A 101 3.27 -18.64 1.35
CA ALA A 101 3.11 -17.74 2.49
C ALA A 101 2.04 -18.22 3.48
N ASP A 102 0.91 -18.71 2.95
CA ASP A 102 -0.25 -19.08 3.75
C ASP A 102 -0.24 -20.59 4.13
N GLY A 103 0.59 -21.43 3.50
CA GLY A 103 0.58 -22.88 3.66
C GLY A 103 -0.64 -23.55 2.99
N ASP A 104 -1.23 -22.91 1.98
CA ASP A 104 -2.42 -23.40 1.31
C ASP A 104 -2.08 -24.40 0.19
N GLY A 105 -2.34 -25.69 0.45
CA GLY A 105 -2.05 -26.78 -0.48
C GLY A 105 -0.56 -27.14 -0.60
N VAL A 106 0.31 -26.43 0.08
CA VAL A 106 1.76 -26.69 0.18
C VAL A 106 2.24 -26.47 1.63
N VAL A 107 3.41 -26.99 1.97
CA VAL A 107 4.03 -26.66 3.26
C VAL A 107 4.43 -25.19 3.27
N GLN A 108 4.02 -24.45 4.31
CA GLN A 108 4.36 -23.05 4.47
C GLN A 108 5.88 -22.82 4.38
N ASN A 109 6.28 -21.84 3.57
CA ASN A 109 7.68 -21.50 3.37
C ASN A 109 7.83 -20.05 2.93
N ASP A 110 8.11 -19.17 3.89
CA ASP A 110 8.25 -17.75 3.66
C ASP A 110 9.38 -17.39 2.71
N LEU A 111 10.48 -18.17 2.70
CA LEU A 111 11.58 -17.93 1.76
C LEU A 111 11.15 -18.19 0.31
N ARG A 112 10.43 -19.31 0.06
CA ARG A 112 9.87 -19.58 -1.28
C ARG A 112 8.84 -18.53 -1.69
N ALA A 113 7.98 -18.10 -0.77
CA ALA A 113 7.03 -17.02 -1.01
C ALA A 113 7.77 -15.72 -1.43
N PHE A 114 8.79 -15.34 -0.68
CA PHE A 114 9.65 -14.19 -0.98
C PHE A 114 10.31 -14.32 -2.36
N GLU A 115 10.82 -15.50 -2.73
CA GLU A 115 11.43 -15.74 -4.04
C GLU A 115 10.45 -15.54 -5.19
N TYR A 116 9.21 -16.04 -5.07
CA TYR A 116 8.18 -15.83 -6.10
C TYR A 116 7.78 -14.36 -6.22
N PHE A 117 7.59 -13.65 -5.10
CA PHE A 117 7.30 -12.20 -5.15
C PHE A 117 8.48 -11.41 -5.73
N SER A 118 9.73 -11.83 -5.44
CA SER A 118 10.93 -11.21 -6.02
C SER A 118 11.00 -11.43 -7.54
N LYS A 119 10.62 -12.61 -8.05
CA LYS A 119 10.54 -12.86 -9.49
C LYS A 119 9.57 -11.89 -10.17
N ILE A 120 8.36 -11.69 -9.59
CA ILE A 120 7.39 -10.73 -10.12
C ILE A 120 7.98 -9.32 -10.13
N ALA A 121 8.54 -8.86 -9.01
CA ALA A 121 9.10 -7.53 -8.91
C ALA A 121 10.23 -7.29 -9.92
N ASN A 122 11.14 -8.28 -10.11
CA ASN A 122 12.27 -8.15 -11.03
C ASN A 122 11.86 -8.20 -12.51
N GLN A 123 10.82 -8.96 -12.85
CA GLN A 123 10.40 -9.16 -14.24
C GLN A 123 9.39 -8.11 -14.72
N HIS A 124 8.60 -7.55 -13.82
CA HIS A 124 7.44 -6.73 -14.13
C HIS A 124 7.43 -5.34 -13.47
N ALA A 125 8.56 -4.90 -12.88
CA ALA A 125 8.64 -3.59 -12.23
C ALA A 125 8.26 -2.44 -13.17
N GLU A 126 8.70 -2.51 -14.43
CA GLU A 126 8.48 -1.46 -15.44
C GLU A 126 7.19 -1.64 -16.25
N ASP A 127 6.37 -2.65 -15.92
CA ASP A 127 5.09 -2.87 -16.60
C ASP A 127 4.19 -1.64 -16.45
N ASN A 128 3.39 -1.40 -17.47
CA ASN A 128 2.44 -0.29 -17.46
C ASN A 128 1.51 -0.40 -16.23
N PRO A 129 1.44 0.66 -15.36
CA PRO A 129 0.62 0.65 -14.15
C PRO A 129 -0.89 0.52 -14.41
N TRP A 130 -1.32 0.64 -15.66
CA TRP A 130 -2.69 0.42 -16.12
C TRP A 130 -2.92 -0.95 -16.76
N ALA A 131 -1.88 -1.80 -16.83
CA ALA A 131 -2.01 -3.16 -17.35
C ALA A 131 -2.89 -4.02 -16.43
N PRO A 132 -3.60 -5.04 -16.97
CA PRO A 132 -4.48 -5.89 -16.16
C PRO A 132 -3.78 -6.57 -14.97
N GLN A 133 -2.49 -6.88 -15.09
CA GLN A 133 -1.68 -7.50 -14.04
C GLN A 133 -0.99 -6.52 -13.10
N ALA A 134 -1.08 -5.20 -13.34
CA ALA A 134 -0.39 -4.18 -12.54
C ALA A 134 -0.69 -4.28 -11.04
N GLY A 135 -1.94 -4.63 -10.67
CA GLY A 135 -2.32 -4.87 -9.29
C GLY A 135 -1.56 -6.03 -8.63
N ILE A 136 -1.28 -7.09 -9.38
CA ILE A 136 -0.49 -8.25 -8.90
C ILE A 136 0.96 -7.83 -8.68
N VAL A 137 1.54 -7.09 -9.62
CA VAL A 137 2.92 -6.57 -9.49
C VAL A 137 3.02 -5.66 -8.27
N ALA A 138 2.10 -4.72 -8.10
CA ALA A 138 2.05 -3.84 -6.94
C ALA A 138 1.95 -4.61 -5.62
N ASN A 139 1.10 -5.64 -5.57
CA ASN A 139 0.94 -6.48 -4.38
C ASN A 139 2.21 -7.31 -4.08
N ALA A 140 2.97 -7.71 -5.09
CA ALA A 140 4.26 -8.37 -4.88
C ALA A 140 5.27 -7.43 -4.20
N PHE A 141 5.34 -6.16 -4.60
CA PHE A 141 6.13 -5.16 -3.91
C PHE A 141 5.68 -4.95 -2.46
N VAL A 142 4.37 -4.94 -2.20
CA VAL A 142 3.83 -4.85 -0.83
C VAL A 142 4.26 -6.06 0.00
N ALA A 143 4.14 -7.27 -0.54
CA ALA A 143 4.57 -8.49 0.15
C ALA A 143 6.07 -8.47 0.47
N LEU A 144 6.91 -8.08 -0.50
CA LEU A 144 8.35 -7.91 -0.29
C LEU A 144 8.66 -6.87 0.79
N GLY A 145 7.99 -5.73 0.77
CA GLY A 145 8.14 -4.70 1.79
C GLY A 145 7.84 -5.23 3.19
N ARG A 146 6.78 -6.03 3.34
CA ARG A 146 6.42 -6.67 4.62
C ARG A 146 7.46 -7.68 5.08
N TYR A 147 7.99 -8.49 4.16
CA TYR A 147 9.11 -9.39 4.48
C TYR A 147 10.38 -8.63 4.87
N TYR A 148 10.69 -7.51 4.24
CA TYR A 148 11.81 -6.67 4.67
C TYR A 148 11.57 -5.99 6.01
N LEU A 149 10.33 -5.73 6.43
CA LEU A 149 10.07 -5.21 7.78
C LEU A 149 10.35 -6.22 8.89
N SER A 150 9.98 -7.49 8.68
CA SER A 150 10.11 -8.54 9.69
C SER A 150 11.42 -9.34 9.58
N GLY A 151 11.99 -9.42 8.38
CA GLY A 151 12.94 -10.46 8.01
C GLY A 151 12.27 -11.83 7.91
N ILE A 152 13.04 -12.84 7.47
CA ILE A 152 12.63 -14.24 7.48
C ILE A 152 13.64 -15.00 8.37
N PRO A 153 13.19 -15.62 9.48
CA PRO A 153 14.08 -16.36 10.39
C PRO A 153 14.93 -17.40 9.65
N ASP A 154 16.16 -17.59 10.12
CA ASP A 154 17.13 -18.59 9.62
C ASP A 154 17.46 -18.49 8.12
N THR A 155 17.23 -17.32 7.51
CA THR A 155 17.54 -17.05 6.10
C THR A 155 18.48 -15.85 5.92
N LYS A 156 18.83 -15.57 4.66
CA LYS A 156 19.58 -14.35 4.27
C LYS A 156 18.69 -13.09 4.21
N VAL A 157 17.38 -13.23 4.25
CA VAL A 157 16.44 -12.11 4.24
C VAL A 157 16.34 -11.56 5.66
N LYS A 158 17.16 -10.57 5.95
CA LYS A 158 17.15 -9.88 7.25
C LYS A 158 16.17 -8.70 7.23
N ALA A 159 15.73 -8.30 8.43
CA ALA A 159 14.93 -7.08 8.57
C ALA A 159 15.72 -5.87 8.04
N ASP A 160 15.10 -5.11 7.14
CA ASP A 160 15.67 -3.94 6.49
C ASP A 160 14.55 -2.92 6.23
N PRO A 161 14.28 -2.00 7.19
CA PRO A 161 13.21 -1.01 7.05
C PRO A 161 13.39 -0.05 5.88
N GLU A 162 14.64 0.22 5.45
CA GLU A 162 14.88 1.09 4.30
C GLU A 162 14.47 0.42 2.99
N ARG A 163 14.83 -0.85 2.82
CA ARG A 163 14.32 -1.64 1.67
C ARG A 163 12.80 -1.79 1.71
N ALA A 164 12.21 -1.99 2.88
CA ALA A 164 10.76 -2.01 3.02
C ALA A 164 10.14 -0.69 2.54
N ARG A 165 10.73 0.44 2.93
CA ARG A 165 10.31 1.78 2.49
C ARG A 165 10.40 1.95 0.97
N GLU A 166 11.49 1.47 0.36
CA GLU A 166 11.65 1.49 -1.10
C GLU A 166 10.55 0.70 -1.81
N MET A 167 10.27 -0.53 -1.37
CA MET A 167 9.21 -1.39 -1.94
C MET A 167 7.84 -0.73 -1.83
N PHE A 168 7.49 -0.24 -0.65
CA PHE A 168 6.21 0.45 -0.46
C PHE A 168 6.13 1.77 -1.24
N SER A 169 7.22 2.56 -1.28
CA SER A 169 7.24 3.81 -2.04
C SER A 169 7.03 3.57 -3.53
N TYR A 170 7.63 2.53 -4.07
CA TYR A 170 7.44 2.16 -5.46
C TYR A 170 6.00 1.74 -5.76
N ALA A 171 5.45 0.80 -5.00
CA ALA A 171 4.07 0.35 -5.18
C ALA A 171 3.05 1.48 -4.93
N ALA A 172 3.30 2.37 -3.96
CA ALA A 172 2.43 3.49 -3.62
C ALA A 172 2.40 4.58 -4.69
N SER A 173 3.59 4.92 -5.26
CA SER A 173 3.71 6.05 -6.20
C SER A 173 3.48 5.61 -7.64
N TYR A 174 4.11 4.53 -8.09
CA TYR A 174 4.04 4.11 -9.49
C TYR A 174 2.73 3.39 -9.81
N PHE A 175 2.36 2.42 -8.99
CA PHE A 175 1.11 1.65 -9.17
C PHE A 175 -0.09 2.27 -8.43
N GLY A 176 0.14 3.22 -7.54
CA GLY A 176 -0.93 3.79 -6.74
C GLY A 176 -1.61 2.79 -5.80
N ASN A 177 -0.92 1.73 -5.37
CA ASN A 177 -1.49 0.67 -4.54
C ASN A 177 -1.87 1.19 -3.15
N ALA A 178 -3.12 0.95 -2.73
CA ALA A 178 -3.65 1.49 -1.49
C ALA A 178 -3.02 0.85 -0.23
N ASP A 179 -2.69 -0.44 -0.28
CA ASP A 179 -2.03 -1.12 0.85
C ASP A 179 -0.60 -0.62 1.01
N ALA A 180 0.13 -0.41 -0.12
CA ALA A 180 1.44 0.20 -0.09
C ALA A 180 1.41 1.63 0.48
N GLN A 181 0.41 2.43 0.10
CA GLN A 181 0.21 3.78 0.64
C GLN A 181 -0.04 3.74 2.16
N TYR A 182 -0.81 2.77 2.64
CA TYR A 182 -1.04 2.57 4.07
C TYR A 182 0.23 2.13 4.81
N ASP A 183 0.94 1.11 4.30
CA ASP A 183 2.17 0.61 4.94
C ASP A 183 3.27 1.70 4.95
N LEU A 184 3.41 2.46 3.86
CA LEU A 184 4.31 3.61 3.79
C LEU A 184 3.93 4.72 4.78
N ALA A 185 2.62 5.02 4.90
CA ALA A 185 2.12 5.98 5.87
C ALA A 185 2.49 5.58 7.31
N ARG A 186 2.36 4.30 7.65
CA ARG A 186 2.72 3.78 8.97
C ARG A 186 4.21 3.95 9.27
N LEU A 187 5.08 3.73 8.29
CA LEU A 187 6.52 3.96 8.45
C LEU A 187 6.81 5.44 8.78
N TYR A 188 6.23 6.36 8.01
CA TYR A 188 6.40 7.79 8.28
C TYR A 188 5.82 8.20 9.64
N LEU A 189 4.65 7.68 10.01
CA LEU A 189 3.99 8.02 11.27
C LEU A 189 4.70 7.43 12.50
N LYS A 190 5.38 6.30 12.37
CA LYS A 190 6.21 5.74 13.44
C LYS A 190 7.32 6.70 13.84
N ASP A 191 7.90 7.39 12.87
CA ASP A 191 9.00 8.34 13.06
C ASP A 191 8.52 9.80 13.17
N ALA A 192 7.19 10.04 13.21
CA ALA A 192 6.60 11.37 13.19
C ALA A 192 6.88 12.20 14.46
N GLY A 193 7.14 11.55 15.59
CA GLY A 193 7.47 12.24 16.85
C GLY A 193 8.76 13.05 16.76
N SER A 194 9.66 12.73 15.85
CA SER A 194 10.96 13.38 15.64
C SER A 194 10.98 14.35 14.43
N SER A 195 9.95 14.32 13.57
CA SER A 195 9.93 15.13 12.33
C SER A 195 8.53 15.55 11.91
N PRO A 196 8.22 16.86 11.92
CA PRO A 196 6.96 17.37 11.36
C PRO A 196 6.78 17.01 9.86
N GLU A 197 7.87 16.80 9.14
CA GLU A 197 7.82 16.38 7.74
C GLU A 197 7.34 14.94 7.62
N ASN A 198 7.82 14.04 8.47
CA ASN A 198 7.35 12.65 8.50
C ASN A 198 5.87 12.59 8.84
N PHE A 199 5.39 13.43 9.77
CA PHE A 199 3.97 13.53 10.07
C PHE A 199 3.14 13.96 8.84
N ARG A 200 3.58 15.01 8.13
CA ARG A 200 2.90 15.46 6.89
C ARG A 200 2.90 14.39 5.80
N ASN A 201 4.03 13.74 5.57
CA ASN A 201 4.14 12.69 4.57
C ASN A 201 3.27 11.48 4.94
N GLY A 202 3.32 11.05 6.22
CA GLY A 202 2.50 9.96 6.72
C GLY A 202 1.01 10.22 6.60
N THR A 203 0.54 11.39 7.02
CA THR A 203 -0.89 11.77 6.92
C THR A 203 -1.35 11.92 5.48
N ARG A 204 -0.50 12.41 4.57
CA ARG A 204 -0.80 12.48 3.15
C ARG A 204 -1.00 11.09 2.54
N TRP A 205 -0.06 10.17 2.73
CA TRP A 205 -0.18 8.80 2.24
C TRP A 205 -1.38 8.07 2.85
N LEU A 206 -1.61 8.27 4.14
CA LEU A 206 -2.76 7.72 4.84
C LEU A 206 -4.08 8.21 4.24
N GLY A 207 -4.18 9.50 3.91
CA GLY A 207 -5.33 10.10 3.26
C GLY A 207 -5.59 9.50 1.87
N LEU A 208 -4.54 9.30 1.06
CA LEU A 208 -4.66 8.67 -0.27
C LEU A 208 -5.14 7.21 -0.16
N ALA A 209 -4.61 6.44 0.77
CA ALA A 209 -5.05 5.07 1.03
C ALA A 209 -6.52 5.01 1.48
N ALA A 210 -6.91 5.90 2.41
CA ALA A 210 -8.28 5.99 2.92
C ALA A 210 -9.29 6.34 1.82
N GLN A 211 -8.94 7.27 0.93
CA GLN A 211 -9.76 7.64 -0.21
C GLN A 211 -9.97 6.48 -1.19
N LYS A 212 -9.00 5.58 -1.32
CA LYS A 212 -9.12 4.37 -2.15
C LYS A 212 -9.89 3.23 -1.48
N GLY A 213 -10.32 3.42 -0.23
CA GLY A 213 -11.11 2.43 0.51
C GLY A 213 -10.26 1.45 1.31
N GLN A 214 -8.97 1.72 1.50
CA GLN A 214 -8.14 0.91 2.39
C GLN A 214 -8.60 1.12 3.84
N TYR A 215 -9.29 0.13 4.41
CA TYR A 215 -10.08 0.29 5.63
C TYR A 215 -9.24 0.54 6.88
N GLN A 216 -8.04 -0.03 6.97
CA GLN A 216 -7.13 0.25 8.09
C GLN A 216 -6.60 1.70 8.02
N ALA A 217 -6.39 2.23 6.80
CA ALA A 217 -6.05 3.64 6.63
C ALA A 217 -7.21 4.55 7.01
N GLN A 218 -8.44 4.19 6.64
CA GLN A 218 -9.64 4.91 7.06
C GLN A 218 -9.77 4.93 8.58
N ALA A 219 -9.53 3.79 9.24
CA ALA A 219 -9.59 3.68 10.69
C ALA A 219 -8.54 4.55 11.39
N LEU A 220 -7.27 4.45 10.95
CA LEU A 220 -6.18 5.21 11.54
C LEU A 220 -6.35 6.72 11.30
N LEU A 221 -6.69 7.14 10.08
CA LEU A 221 -6.97 8.54 9.76
C LEU A 221 -8.17 9.06 10.57
N GLY A 222 -9.22 8.25 10.66
CA GLY A 222 -10.42 8.58 11.44
C GLY A 222 -10.10 8.80 12.92
N GLN A 223 -9.28 7.93 13.50
CA GLN A 223 -8.83 8.06 14.89
C GLN A 223 -8.00 9.33 15.10
N MET A 224 -7.03 9.60 14.22
CA MET A 224 -6.17 10.79 14.28
C MET A 224 -7.00 12.08 14.19
N LEU A 225 -7.94 12.16 13.25
CA LEU A 225 -8.82 13.32 13.07
C LEU A 225 -9.78 13.49 14.24
N PHE A 226 -10.33 12.41 14.80
CA PHE A 226 -11.26 12.47 15.91
C PHE A 226 -10.60 12.96 17.18
N ASN A 227 -9.40 12.43 17.49
CA ASN A 227 -8.64 12.81 18.69
C ASN A 227 -7.96 14.16 18.56
N GLY A 228 -7.57 14.57 17.37
CA GLY A 228 -6.72 15.73 17.13
C GLY A 228 -5.24 15.43 17.35
N ASP A 229 -4.79 14.23 16.99
CA ASP A 229 -3.41 13.79 17.17
C ASP A 229 -2.47 14.60 16.26
N GLN A 230 -1.65 15.48 16.83
CA GLN A 230 -0.74 16.44 16.17
C GLN A 230 -1.42 17.36 15.11
N MET A 231 -2.74 17.47 15.13
CA MET A 231 -3.55 18.33 14.27
C MET A 231 -4.80 18.79 15.01
N PRO A 232 -5.47 19.89 14.61
CA PRO A 232 -6.75 20.28 15.19
C PRO A 232 -7.80 19.17 15.02
N PRO A 233 -8.60 18.85 16.06
CA PRO A 233 -9.59 17.79 15.98
C PRO A 233 -10.70 18.13 14.97
N GLN A 234 -11.02 17.13 14.12
CA GLN A 234 -12.10 17.16 13.14
C GLN A 234 -13.05 15.98 13.41
N ARG A 235 -13.78 16.04 14.53
CA ARG A 235 -14.50 14.90 15.09
C ARG A 235 -15.52 14.30 14.13
N ALA A 236 -16.32 15.12 13.48
CA ALA A 236 -17.31 14.65 12.49
C ALA A 236 -16.65 13.88 11.34
N ARG A 237 -15.56 14.43 10.77
CA ARG A 237 -14.80 13.79 9.69
C ARG A 237 -14.11 12.52 10.17
N GLY A 238 -13.54 12.54 11.38
CA GLY A 238 -12.97 11.36 12.01
C GLY A 238 -13.99 10.24 12.20
N LEU A 239 -15.19 10.58 12.67
CA LEU A 239 -16.28 9.62 12.84
C LEU A 239 -16.76 9.05 11.51
N MET A 240 -16.87 9.86 10.45
CA MET A 240 -17.18 9.40 9.10
C MET A 240 -16.18 8.31 8.63
N TRP A 241 -14.87 8.58 8.75
CA TRP A 241 -13.85 7.61 8.35
C TRP A 241 -13.89 6.33 9.18
N LEU A 242 -14.09 6.43 10.51
CA LEU A 242 -14.25 5.26 11.38
C LEU A 242 -15.48 4.44 11.04
N THR A 243 -16.57 5.08 10.60
CA THR A 243 -17.78 4.37 10.13
C THR A 243 -17.48 3.54 8.89
N LEU A 244 -16.84 4.14 7.87
CA LEU A 244 -16.45 3.46 6.64
C LEU A 244 -15.51 2.27 6.93
N ALA A 245 -14.52 2.49 7.81
CA ALA A 245 -13.58 1.46 8.20
C ALA A 245 -14.27 0.28 8.89
N ARG A 246 -15.16 0.55 9.84
CA ARG A 246 -15.94 -0.47 10.57
C ARG A 246 -16.74 -1.34 9.62
N ASP A 247 -17.42 -0.72 8.65
CA ASP A 247 -18.31 -1.41 7.73
C ASP A 247 -17.55 -2.27 6.71
N SER A 248 -16.26 -1.97 6.50
CA SER A 248 -15.38 -2.70 5.57
C SER A 248 -14.44 -3.70 6.27
N ALA A 249 -14.28 -3.59 7.59
CA ALA A 249 -13.36 -4.43 8.36
C ALA A 249 -13.93 -5.84 8.57
N GLY A 250 -13.04 -6.84 8.50
CA GLY A 250 -13.36 -8.22 8.88
C GLY A 250 -13.47 -8.41 10.38
N THR A 251 -13.83 -9.64 10.77
CA THR A 251 -13.98 -10.03 12.19
C THR A 251 -12.69 -9.92 12.99
N ASP A 252 -11.56 -10.10 12.33
CA ASP A 252 -10.22 -10.14 12.94
C ASP A 252 -9.66 -8.75 13.28
N GLU A 253 -10.34 -7.69 12.82
CA GLU A 253 -9.94 -6.28 13.03
C GLU A 253 -10.69 -5.62 14.19
N ALA A 254 -10.72 -6.29 15.34
CA ALA A 254 -11.43 -5.84 16.55
C ALA A 254 -11.09 -4.40 16.96
N TRP A 255 -9.83 -3.98 16.77
CA TRP A 255 -9.36 -2.63 17.10
C TRP A 255 -10.08 -1.52 16.33
N ILE A 256 -10.53 -1.79 15.09
CA ILE A 256 -11.29 -0.82 14.28
C ILE A 256 -12.67 -0.60 14.90
N LYS A 257 -13.35 -1.69 15.24
CA LYS A 257 -14.65 -1.67 15.91
C LYS A 257 -14.57 -0.94 17.27
N GLU A 258 -13.53 -1.22 18.04
CA GLU A 258 -13.30 -0.55 19.31
C GLU A 258 -13.02 0.95 19.13
N SER A 259 -12.23 1.33 18.12
CA SER A 259 -11.94 2.74 17.80
C SER A 259 -13.21 3.49 17.43
N TYR A 260 -14.07 2.89 16.60
CA TYR A 260 -15.39 3.43 16.30
C TYR A 260 -16.26 3.57 17.55
N ASN A 261 -16.36 2.53 18.39
CA ASN A 261 -17.18 2.55 19.59
C ASN A 261 -16.72 3.65 20.58
N ARG A 262 -15.40 3.83 20.73
CA ARG A 262 -14.86 4.93 21.56
C ARG A 262 -15.19 6.31 20.99
N ALA A 263 -15.12 6.46 19.67
CA ALA A 263 -15.40 7.72 19.01
C ALA A 263 -16.90 8.08 19.10
N ILE A 264 -17.79 7.15 18.77
CA ILE A 264 -19.24 7.40 18.79
C ILE A 264 -19.76 7.71 20.21
N ALA A 265 -19.16 7.10 21.23
CA ALA A 265 -19.51 7.38 22.63
C ALA A 265 -19.12 8.80 23.09
N LYS A 266 -18.05 9.37 22.50
CA LYS A 266 -17.54 10.72 22.81
C LYS A 266 -18.07 11.80 21.87
N ALA A 267 -18.64 11.43 20.74
CA ALA A 267 -19.14 12.37 19.75
C ALA A 267 -20.40 13.09 20.24
N SER A 268 -20.46 14.40 20.03
CA SER A 268 -21.68 15.18 20.21
C SER A 268 -22.74 14.84 19.16
N ASP A 269 -24.01 15.21 19.40
CA ASP A 269 -25.08 15.02 18.42
C ASP A 269 -24.79 15.77 17.11
N ASN A 270 -24.17 16.95 17.20
CA ASN A 270 -23.72 17.71 16.04
C ASN A 270 -22.61 16.97 15.27
N ASP A 271 -21.61 16.39 15.95
CA ASP A 271 -20.57 15.60 15.30
C ASP A 271 -21.15 14.41 14.55
N ARG A 272 -22.14 13.73 15.14
CA ARG A 272 -22.84 12.58 14.53
C ARG A 272 -23.64 12.99 13.30
N ALA A 273 -24.41 14.08 13.40
CA ALA A 273 -25.22 14.60 12.29
C ALA A 273 -24.32 15.01 11.10
N MET A 274 -23.23 15.74 11.38
CA MET A 274 -22.26 16.15 10.36
C MET A 274 -21.53 14.94 9.74
N ALA A 275 -21.16 13.95 10.55
CA ALA A 275 -20.52 12.74 10.07
C ALA A 275 -21.43 11.98 9.10
N LEU A 276 -22.74 11.88 9.41
CA LEU A 276 -23.71 11.22 8.55
C LEU A 276 -23.86 11.96 7.21
N GLN A 277 -23.96 13.28 7.25
CA GLN A 277 -24.01 14.11 6.04
C GLN A 277 -22.75 13.93 5.15
N MET A 278 -21.58 13.92 5.76
CA MET A 278 -20.32 13.66 5.03
C MET A 278 -20.29 12.27 4.43
N LEU A 279 -20.81 11.26 5.14
CA LEU A 279 -20.90 9.89 4.66
C LEU A 279 -21.83 9.78 3.43
N GLU A 280 -22.98 10.43 3.47
CA GLU A 280 -23.91 10.48 2.33
C GLU A 280 -23.28 11.10 1.11
N LEU A 281 -22.57 12.23 1.27
CA LEU A 281 -21.83 12.88 0.18
C LEU A 281 -20.73 11.98 -0.37
N TRP A 282 -19.99 11.30 0.50
CA TRP A 282 -18.95 10.36 0.10
C TRP A 282 -19.49 9.20 -0.75
N VAL A 283 -20.61 8.61 -0.33
CA VAL A 283 -21.24 7.50 -1.05
C VAL A 283 -21.82 7.96 -2.39
N LYS A 284 -22.41 9.16 -2.46
CA LYS A 284 -22.91 9.74 -3.73
C LYS A 284 -21.77 9.99 -4.72
N GLY A 285 -20.68 10.64 -4.30
CA GLY A 285 -19.56 10.96 -5.18
C GLY A 285 -18.73 9.77 -5.64
N ARG A 286 -19.03 8.55 -5.20
CA ARG A 286 -18.42 7.29 -5.70
C ARG A 286 -19.32 6.52 -6.66
N ARG A 287 -20.56 6.95 -6.83
CA ARG A 287 -21.53 6.31 -7.75
C ARG A 287 -21.60 7.01 -9.10
N ASP A 288 -21.15 8.25 -9.15
CA ASP A 288 -21.01 9.07 -10.36
C ASP A 288 -19.60 8.87 -10.98
#